data_0454ed69771f913cc2d46a1d1e792d82
#
_entry.id   0454ed69771f913cc2d46a1d1e792d82
#
_cell.length_a   1.000
_cell.length_b   1.000
_cell.length_c   1.000
_cell.angle_alpha   90.00
_cell.angle_beta   90.00
_cell.angle_gamma   90.00
#
_symmetry.space_group_name_H-M   'P 1'
#
loop_
_entity.id
_entity.type
_entity.pdbx_description
1 polymer ?
#
loop_
_entity_poly.entity_id
_entity_poly.type
_entity_poly.pdbx_seq_one_letter_code
_entity_poly.pdbx_strand_id
1 'polypeptide(L)'
;MLVDERGAPLSFIVTAANRHDVSQLEAVLSGVMRKRPVPAVRRHKHLCADAAYVGAPALAIMEQEGYIAHVKGRGQEKRERKHQPHKKARRWVVEVTHSWFNRFRKLLVRYEKLHRSFVALNQLAAAIIVFRKVPLKVNIIYG
;
A
#
# COMPACT_ATOMS: atom_id res chain seq x y z
N MET A 1 -1.35 4.19 3.29
CA MET A 1 -1.65 3.51 1.99
C MET A 1 -1.14 2.08 2.03
N LEU A 2 -1.91 1.13 1.52
CA LEU A 2 -1.55 -0.27 1.31
C LEU A 2 -1.43 -0.53 -0.20
N VAL A 3 -0.37 -1.23 -0.61
CA VAL A 3 -0.09 -1.59 -2.00
C VAL A 3 0.24 -3.07 -2.11
N ASP A 4 0.06 -3.66 -3.29
CA ASP A 4 0.54 -5.00 -3.58
C ASP A 4 2.05 -5.02 -3.88
N GLU A 5 2.62 -6.17 -4.17
CA GLU A 5 4.05 -6.34 -4.49
C GLU A 5 4.51 -5.59 -5.75
N ARG A 6 3.57 -5.20 -6.62
CA ARG A 6 3.80 -4.44 -7.86
C ARG A 6 3.53 -2.95 -7.68
N GLY A 7 3.14 -2.51 -6.47
CA GLY A 7 2.78 -1.14 -6.17
C GLY A 7 1.39 -0.73 -6.63
N ALA A 8 0.50 -1.68 -6.93
CA ALA A 8 -0.90 -1.34 -7.18
C ALA A 8 -1.57 -0.96 -5.85
N PRO A 9 -2.19 0.23 -5.74
CA PRO A 9 -2.88 0.64 -4.52
C PRO A 9 -4.09 -0.26 -4.27
N LEU A 10 -4.12 -0.89 -3.09
CA LEU A 10 -5.21 -1.76 -2.62
C LEU A 10 -6.18 -1.01 -1.73
N SER A 11 -5.66 -0.14 -0.88
CA SER A 11 -6.43 0.70 0.03
C SER A 11 -5.60 1.92 0.46
N PHE A 12 -6.27 3.04 0.66
CA PHE A 12 -5.66 4.23 1.23
C PHE A 12 -6.72 5.11 1.92
N ILE A 13 -6.24 5.91 2.86
CA ILE A 13 -7.05 6.91 3.55
C ILE A 13 -6.35 8.25 3.37
N VAL A 14 -7.15 9.28 3.14
CA VAL A 14 -6.71 10.67 3.09
C VAL A 14 -7.08 11.33 4.42
N THR A 15 -6.07 11.70 5.19
CA THR A 15 -6.23 12.34 6.50
C THR A 15 -5.50 13.67 6.55
N ALA A 16 -5.75 14.44 7.60
CA ALA A 16 -4.96 15.63 7.87
C ALA A 16 -3.51 15.25 8.22
N ALA A 17 -2.55 16.10 7.84
CA ALA A 17 -1.11 15.84 8.00
C ALA A 17 -0.66 15.64 9.46
N ASN A 18 -1.46 16.07 10.43
CA ASN A 18 -1.19 15.91 11.88
C ASN A 18 -1.64 14.56 12.46
N ARG A 19 -2.21 13.67 11.66
CA ARG A 19 -2.59 12.32 12.09
C ARG A 19 -1.44 11.35 11.93
N HIS A 20 -1.16 10.58 12.99
CA HIS A 20 -0.16 9.52 12.93
C HIS A 20 -0.64 8.35 12.07
N ASP A 21 0.21 7.87 11.17
CA ASP A 21 -0.12 6.79 10.23
C ASP A 21 -0.54 5.49 10.93
N VAL A 22 0.05 5.19 12.08
CA VAL A 22 -0.29 4.02 12.90
C VAL A 22 -1.76 4.01 13.32
N SER A 23 -2.33 5.18 13.64
CA SER A 23 -3.75 5.30 14.04
C SER A 23 -4.73 5.01 12.91
N GLN A 24 -4.24 4.96 11.66
CA GLN A 24 -5.05 4.68 10.47
C GLN A 24 -4.86 3.25 9.94
N LEU A 25 -4.03 2.44 10.61
CA LEU A 25 -3.66 1.10 10.15
C LEU A 25 -4.89 0.21 9.95
N GLU A 26 -5.73 0.10 10.97
CA GLU A 26 -6.94 -0.72 10.94
C GLU A 26 -7.86 -0.31 9.79
N ALA A 27 -8.15 0.99 9.68
CA ALA A 27 -9.02 1.51 8.64
C ALA A 27 -8.43 1.32 7.22
N VAL A 28 -7.09 1.33 7.06
CA VAL A 28 -6.44 1.02 5.78
C VAL A 28 -6.54 -0.46 5.47
N LEU A 29 -6.37 -1.35 6.44
CA LEU A 29 -6.43 -2.80 6.21
C LEU A 29 -7.86 -3.28 5.94
N SER A 30 -8.85 -2.78 6.70
CA SER A 30 -10.28 -3.08 6.50
C SER A 30 -10.84 -2.47 5.20
N GLY A 31 -10.23 -1.40 4.70
CA GLY A 31 -10.60 -0.72 3.46
C GLY A 31 -10.28 -1.49 2.17
N VAL A 32 -9.72 -2.68 2.23
CA VAL A 32 -9.48 -3.52 1.04
C VAL A 32 -10.80 -4.05 0.50
N MET A 33 -11.31 -3.44 -0.57
CA MET A 33 -12.66 -3.68 -1.10
C MET A 33 -12.87 -5.09 -1.65
N ARG A 34 -11.84 -5.78 -2.10
CA ARG A 34 -11.94 -7.12 -2.67
C ARG A 34 -11.40 -8.15 -1.70
N LYS A 35 -12.31 -8.89 -1.06
CA LYS A 35 -11.93 -10.12 -0.36
C LYS A 35 -11.30 -11.06 -1.38
N ARG A 36 -10.05 -11.46 -1.16
CA ARG A 36 -9.44 -12.50 -1.99
C ARG A 36 -10.28 -13.77 -1.87
N PRO A 37 -10.54 -14.50 -2.97
CA PRO A 37 -11.10 -15.85 -2.84
C PRO A 37 -10.22 -16.63 -1.88
N VAL A 38 -10.84 -17.40 -0.99
CA VAL A 38 -10.10 -18.30 -0.10
C VAL A 38 -9.30 -19.23 -1.01
N PRO A 39 -7.97 -19.18 -1.03
CA PRO A 39 -7.21 -20.05 -1.89
C PRO A 39 -7.42 -21.49 -1.41
N ALA A 40 -7.56 -22.43 -2.35
CA ALA A 40 -7.64 -23.87 -2.07
C ALA A 40 -6.43 -24.36 -1.25
N VAL A 41 -5.30 -23.65 -1.35
CA VAL A 41 -4.11 -23.79 -0.52
C VAL A 41 -4.02 -22.55 0.37
N ARG A 42 -3.91 -22.70 1.69
CA ARG A 42 -3.69 -21.61 2.67
C ARG A 42 -2.40 -20.85 2.32
N ARG A 43 -2.53 -19.81 1.52
CA ARG A 43 -1.44 -18.86 1.30
C ARG A 43 -1.53 -17.77 2.34
N HIS A 44 -0.55 -17.67 3.19
CA HIS A 44 -0.45 -16.60 4.16
C HIS A 44 -0.31 -15.24 3.46
N LYS A 45 -1.01 -14.24 4.00
CA LYS A 45 -0.88 -12.85 3.56
C LYS A 45 0.29 -12.23 4.31
N HIS A 46 1.31 -11.78 3.62
CA HIS A 46 2.45 -11.10 4.21
C HIS A 46 2.28 -9.59 4.08
N LEU A 47 2.50 -8.85 5.17
CA LEU A 47 2.45 -7.39 5.22
C LEU A 47 3.81 -6.84 5.64
N CYS A 48 4.44 -6.07 4.77
CA CYS A 48 5.67 -5.35 5.07
C CYS A 48 5.33 -3.91 5.46
N ALA A 49 5.71 -3.50 6.66
CA ALA A 49 5.52 -2.14 7.14
C ALA A 49 6.84 -1.55 7.66
N ASP A 50 6.88 -0.24 7.80
CA ASP A 50 8.08 0.44 8.26
C ASP A 50 8.23 0.41 9.79
N ALA A 51 9.34 0.97 10.29
CA ALA A 51 9.67 0.96 11.71
C ALA A 51 8.68 1.75 12.60
N ALA A 52 7.84 2.60 12.01
CA ALA A 52 6.82 3.32 12.77
C ALA A 52 5.72 2.38 13.29
N TYR A 53 5.56 1.22 12.65
CA TYR A 53 4.58 0.19 13.03
C TYR A 53 5.17 -0.88 13.98
N VAL A 54 6.35 -0.65 14.54
CA VAL A 54 6.92 -1.51 15.59
C VAL A 54 6.19 -1.24 16.89
N GLY A 55 5.36 -2.17 17.32
CA GLY A 55 4.64 -2.08 18.58
C GLY A 55 3.51 -3.11 18.65
N ALA A 56 3.25 -3.61 19.87
CA ALA A 56 2.24 -4.64 20.09
C ALA A 56 0.85 -4.28 19.52
N PRO A 57 0.34 -3.05 19.65
CA PRO A 57 -0.98 -2.71 19.11
C PRO A 57 -1.04 -2.81 17.58
N ALA A 58 0.00 -2.35 16.86
CA ALA A 58 0.02 -2.41 15.40
C ALA A 58 0.14 -3.87 14.90
N LEU A 59 0.96 -4.67 15.56
CA LEU A 59 1.11 -6.09 15.23
C LEU A 59 -0.19 -6.86 15.47
N ALA A 60 -0.89 -6.60 16.59
CA ALA A 60 -2.18 -7.21 16.88
C ALA A 60 -3.24 -6.90 15.82
N ILE A 61 -3.31 -5.64 15.35
CA ILE A 61 -4.22 -5.26 14.26
C ILE A 61 -3.89 -6.01 12.96
N MET A 62 -2.59 -6.13 12.60
CA MET A 62 -2.18 -6.86 11.40
C MET A 62 -2.55 -8.35 11.49
N GLU A 63 -2.38 -8.96 12.67
CA GLU A 63 -2.72 -10.36 12.92
C GLU A 63 -4.24 -10.59 12.87
N GLN A 64 -5.04 -9.71 13.48
CA GLN A 64 -6.50 -9.75 13.43
C GLN A 64 -7.04 -9.69 11.99
N GLU A 65 -6.40 -8.89 11.13
CA GLU A 65 -6.71 -8.82 9.70
C GLU A 65 -6.12 -9.99 8.88
N GLY A 66 -5.51 -10.95 9.54
CA GLY A 66 -4.99 -12.19 8.96
C GLY A 66 -3.69 -12.00 8.17
N TYR A 67 -2.87 -11.03 8.55
CA TYR A 67 -1.55 -10.80 7.95
C TYR A 67 -0.43 -11.32 8.84
N ILE A 68 0.60 -11.89 8.22
CA ILE A 68 1.90 -12.10 8.85
C ILE A 68 2.70 -10.80 8.71
N ALA A 69 2.94 -10.13 9.83
CA ALA A 69 3.63 -8.85 9.86
C ALA A 69 5.14 -9.00 9.66
N HIS A 70 5.71 -8.19 8.78
CA HIS A 70 7.15 -8.02 8.58
C HIS A 70 7.52 -6.57 8.88
N VAL A 71 7.69 -6.27 10.17
CA VAL A 71 8.05 -4.94 10.64
C VAL A 71 9.44 -5.00 11.27
N LYS A 72 10.37 -4.20 10.75
CA LYS A 72 11.75 -4.17 11.24
C LYS A 72 12.05 -2.84 11.92
N GLY A 73 12.63 -2.90 13.12
CA GLY A 73 13.13 -1.72 13.78
C GLY A 73 14.30 -1.08 13.02
N ARG A 74 14.49 0.23 13.18
CA ARG A 74 15.55 1.00 12.47
C ARG A 74 16.94 0.40 12.58
N GLY A 75 17.31 -0.20 13.73
CA GLY A 75 18.63 -0.82 13.94
C GLY A 75 18.77 -2.18 13.24
N GLN A 76 17.72 -2.96 13.18
CA GLN A 76 17.73 -4.30 12.56
C GLN A 76 17.91 -4.20 11.04
N GLU A 77 17.25 -3.26 10.39
CA GLU A 77 17.36 -3.05 8.97
C GLU A 77 18.78 -2.67 8.51
N LYS A 78 19.43 -1.81 9.30
CA LYS A 78 20.82 -1.41 9.05
C LYS A 78 21.78 -2.59 9.17
N ARG A 79 21.57 -3.47 10.15
CA ARG A 79 22.38 -4.70 10.36
C ARG A 79 22.17 -5.70 9.23
N GLU A 80 20.92 -5.98 8.84
CA GLU A 80 20.62 -6.92 7.76
C GLU A 80 21.14 -6.45 6.41
N ARG A 81 21.05 -5.15 6.11
CA ARG A 81 21.60 -4.57 4.88
C ARG A 81 23.12 -4.77 4.77
N LYS A 82 23.82 -4.78 5.92
CA LYS A 82 25.25 -5.06 5.96
C LYS A 82 25.58 -6.53 5.68
N HIS A 83 24.72 -7.45 6.15
CA HIS A 83 24.93 -8.90 5.98
C HIS A 83 24.31 -9.48 4.70
N GLN A 84 23.27 -8.85 4.17
CA GLN A 84 22.54 -9.31 2.96
C GLN A 84 22.27 -8.14 2.00
N PRO A 85 23.30 -7.61 1.32
CA PRO A 85 23.17 -6.42 0.46
C PRO A 85 22.21 -6.61 -0.72
N HIS A 86 21.95 -7.85 -1.14
CA HIS A 86 21.03 -8.18 -2.24
C HIS A 86 19.56 -8.21 -1.84
N LYS A 87 19.25 -8.26 -0.54
CA LYS A 87 17.88 -8.30 -0.04
C LYS A 87 17.32 -6.89 0.10
N LYS A 88 16.74 -6.36 -0.97
CA LYS A 88 16.06 -5.05 -0.94
C LYS A 88 14.84 -5.11 -0.03
N ALA A 89 14.76 -4.15 0.91
CA ALA A 89 13.54 -3.94 1.70
C ALA A 89 12.39 -3.58 0.74
N ARG A 90 11.26 -4.31 0.77
CA ARG A 90 10.13 -4.08 -0.16
C ARG A 90 9.38 -2.76 0.06
N ARG A 91 9.78 -1.96 1.05
CA ARG A 91 9.15 -0.66 1.37
C ARG A 91 9.21 0.37 0.24
N TRP A 92 10.25 0.31 -0.58
CA TRP A 92 10.38 1.20 -1.74
C TRP A 92 9.17 1.15 -2.68
N VAL A 93 8.40 0.06 -2.66
CA VAL A 93 7.21 -0.12 -3.50
C VAL A 93 6.14 0.92 -3.19
N VAL A 94 5.91 1.23 -1.90
CA VAL A 94 4.96 2.28 -1.47
C VAL A 94 5.45 3.66 -1.91
N GLU A 95 6.75 3.94 -1.77
CA GLU A 95 7.36 5.20 -2.19
C GLU A 95 7.19 5.44 -3.71
N VAL A 96 7.43 4.39 -4.50
CA VAL A 96 7.19 4.43 -5.96
C VAL A 96 5.71 4.71 -6.26
N THR A 97 4.78 4.08 -5.53
CA THR A 97 3.35 4.33 -5.73
C THR A 97 3.00 5.77 -5.40
N HIS A 98 3.52 6.34 -4.32
CA HIS A 98 3.36 7.76 -4.02
C HIS A 98 3.89 8.66 -5.16
N SER A 99 5.04 8.31 -5.76
CA SER A 99 5.57 9.06 -6.90
C SER A 99 4.65 9.02 -8.11
N TRP A 100 3.90 7.93 -8.32
CA TRP A 100 2.89 7.88 -9.39
C TRP A 100 1.69 8.76 -9.10
N PHE A 101 1.21 8.84 -7.84
CA PHE A 101 0.16 9.79 -7.46
C PHE A 101 0.61 11.23 -7.70
N ASN A 102 1.86 11.57 -7.41
CA ASN A 102 2.41 12.90 -7.61
C ASN A 102 2.50 13.32 -9.09
N ARG A 103 2.40 12.40 -10.05
CA ARG A 103 2.30 12.73 -11.48
C ARG A 103 0.95 13.34 -11.86
N PHE A 104 -0.08 13.17 -11.03
CA PHE A 104 -1.37 13.84 -11.21
C PHE A 104 -1.30 15.23 -10.59
N ARG A 105 -1.12 16.26 -11.42
CA ARG A 105 -0.92 17.65 -10.97
C ARG A 105 -1.96 18.12 -9.95
N LYS A 106 -3.23 17.74 -10.12
CA LYS A 106 -4.32 18.08 -9.19
C LYS A 106 -4.19 17.43 -7.81
N LEU A 107 -3.41 16.35 -7.70
CA LEU A 107 -3.12 15.69 -6.42
C LEU A 107 -1.87 16.28 -5.79
N LEU A 108 -0.87 16.60 -6.58
CA LEU A 108 0.38 17.20 -6.12
C LEU A 108 0.13 18.57 -5.48
N VAL A 109 -0.71 19.38 -6.12
CA VAL A 109 -1.18 20.66 -5.58
C VAL A 109 -2.67 20.56 -5.32
N ARG A 110 -3.03 20.59 -4.04
CA ARG A 110 -4.43 20.46 -3.64
C ARG A 110 -5.19 21.75 -3.93
N TYR A 111 -5.91 21.78 -5.04
CA TYR A 111 -6.84 22.85 -5.37
C TYR A 111 -8.26 22.64 -4.80
N GLU A 112 -8.60 21.40 -4.50
CA GLU A 112 -9.93 21.02 -4.05
C GLU A 112 -10.18 21.48 -2.61
N LYS A 113 -11.14 22.39 -2.45
CA LYS A 113 -11.57 22.89 -1.14
C LYS A 113 -12.32 21.82 -0.35
N LEU A 114 -13.12 21.00 -1.02
CA LEU A 114 -13.92 19.96 -0.40
C LEU A 114 -13.10 18.67 -0.25
N HIS A 115 -13.06 18.15 0.95
CA HIS A 115 -12.35 16.90 1.26
C HIS A 115 -12.84 15.74 0.38
N ARG A 116 -14.16 15.59 0.22
CA ARG A 116 -14.78 14.54 -0.61
C ARG A 116 -14.30 14.58 -2.07
N SER A 117 -14.17 15.77 -2.65
CA SER A 117 -13.70 15.94 -4.03
C SER A 117 -12.23 15.53 -4.15
N PHE A 118 -11.40 15.91 -3.18
CA PHE A 118 -10.00 15.50 -3.15
C PHE A 118 -9.85 13.97 -2.98
N VAL A 119 -10.66 13.34 -2.12
CA VAL A 119 -10.69 11.87 -1.99
C VAL A 119 -11.10 11.20 -3.30
N ALA A 120 -12.14 11.70 -3.97
CA ALA A 120 -12.59 11.16 -5.25
C ALA A 120 -11.51 11.24 -6.34
N LEU A 121 -10.75 12.34 -6.42
CA LEU A 121 -9.61 12.47 -7.34
C LEU A 121 -8.49 11.46 -7.01
N ASN A 122 -8.20 11.22 -5.73
CA ASN A 122 -7.25 10.20 -5.32
C ASN A 122 -7.71 8.80 -5.72
N GLN A 123 -9.01 8.49 -5.55
CA GLN A 123 -9.59 7.22 -5.97
C GLN A 123 -9.51 7.02 -7.49
N LEU A 124 -9.79 8.07 -8.26
CA LEU A 124 -9.66 8.02 -9.72
C LEU A 124 -8.19 7.78 -10.13
N ALA A 125 -7.24 8.48 -9.51
CA ALA A 125 -5.83 8.27 -9.77
C ALA A 125 -5.39 6.83 -9.44
N ALA A 126 -5.84 6.29 -8.29
CA ALA A 126 -5.60 4.91 -7.92
C ALA A 126 -6.16 3.93 -8.96
N ALA A 127 -7.39 4.14 -9.42
CA ALA A 127 -8.00 3.33 -10.47
C ALA A 127 -7.19 3.33 -11.76
N ILE A 128 -6.71 4.50 -12.20
CA ILE A 128 -5.85 4.63 -13.39
C ILE A 128 -4.51 3.89 -13.19
N ILE A 129 -3.89 4.02 -12.01
CA ILE A 129 -2.63 3.31 -11.69
C ILE A 129 -2.85 1.80 -11.74
N VAL A 130 -3.93 1.30 -11.13
CA VAL A 130 -4.28 -0.13 -11.14
C VAL A 130 -4.55 -0.61 -12.56
N PHE A 131 -5.35 0.13 -13.33
CA PHE A 131 -5.67 -0.21 -14.72
C PHE A 131 -4.42 -0.38 -15.59
N ARG A 132 -3.44 0.53 -15.46
CA ARG A 132 -2.16 0.46 -16.18
C ARG A 132 -1.30 -0.74 -15.78
N LYS A 133 -1.57 -1.38 -14.65
CA LYS A 133 -0.84 -2.55 -14.15
C LYS A 133 -1.51 -3.87 -14.48
N VAL A 134 -2.78 -3.84 -14.89
CA VAL A 134 -3.45 -5.05 -15.37
C VAL A 134 -2.83 -5.44 -16.71
N PRO A 135 -2.24 -6.65 -16.84
CA PRO A 135 -1.79 -7.11 -18.13
C PRO A 135 -2.99 -7.28 -19.05
N LEU A 136 -3.17 -6.37 -19.98
CA LEU A 136 -4.13 -6.51 -21.05
C LEU A 136 -3.63 -7.65 -21.94
N LYS A 137 -4.18 -8.84 -21.78
CA LYS A 137 -4.09 -9.86 -22.82
C LYS A 137 -5.00 -9.38 -23.96
N VAL A 138 -4.46 -8.54 -24.82
CA VAL A 138 -5.10 -8.21 -26.08
C VAL A 138 -4.92 -9.45 -26.95
N ASN A 139 -5.93 -10.31 -27.00
CA ASN A 139 -6.07 -11.27 -28.08
C ASN A 139 -6.38 -10.46 -29.34
N ILE A 140 -5.33 -10.03 -30.03
CA ILE A 140 -5.49 -9.48 -31.38
C ILE A 140 -5.89 -10.67 -32.23
N ILE A 141 -7.19 -10.83 -32.44
CA ILE A 141 -7.70 -11.73 -33.46
C ILE A 141 -7.43 -11.00 -34.78
N TYR A 142 -6.35 -11.37 -35.44
CA TYR A 142 -6.18 -11.02 -36.85
C TYR A 142 -7.17 -11.87 -37.61
N GLY A 143 -8.28 -11.26 -38.11
CA GLY A 143 -9.14 -11.81 -39.11
C GLY A 143 -8.52 -11.64 -40.48
#